data_8786a8d2ac10200fd69c1a016f99777a
#
_entry.id   8786a8d2ac10200fd69c1a016f99777a
#
_cell.length_a   1.000
_cell.length_b   1.000
_cell.length_c   1.000
_cell.angle_alpha   90.00
_cell.angle_beta   90.00
_cell.angle_gamma   90.00
#
_symmetry.space_group_name_H-M   'P 1'
#
loop_
_entity.id
_entity.type
_entity.pdbx_description
1 polymer ?
#
loop_
_entity_poly.entity_id
_entity_poly.type
_entity_poly.pdbx_seq_one_letter_code
_entity_poly.pdbx_strand_id
1 'polypeptide(L)'
;MRLFTILLVLASNIYAQSASDLFNSALKSYEAKEYTLSLELFKEIEALPLYSSDVYYNMANCYYKTHQKSKAILYYEKALKLAPNDEDVLFNLKLVELQLVDKIAQIPQPFYFKWIVKAKNLLSVDGWSKTGLFFVFIFSILLIFFFTSNDYKVKKRLFLGLSLCFIIGVKSLSMAYYSSSTKETRAVLMQPNAYIKSAPSLQSEDLFILHEGTKVLVLEEFNDWTKIKLSDGMIGWLETQVIEII
;
A
#
# COMPACT_ATOMS: atom_id res chain seq x y z
N MET A 1 -23.60 28.36 -7.54
CA MET A 1 -23.03 27.04 -7.84
C MET A 1 -21.98 27.09 -8.96
N ARG A 2 -22.29 27.57 -10.17
CA ARG A 2 -21.32 27.59 -11.31
C ARG A 2 -20.02 28.37 -11.03
N LEU A 3 -20.09 29.50 -10.34
CA LEU A 3 -18.89 30.31 -10.00
C LEU A 3 -17.96 29.59 -9.02
N PHE A 4 -18.52 28.88 -8.05
CA PHE A 4 -17.78 28.11 -7.05
C PHE A 4 -17.07 26.89 -7.68
N THR A 5 -17.71 26.20 -8.64
CA THR A 5 -17.09 25.11 -9.39
C THR A 5 -15.96 25.61 -10.29
N ILE A 6 -16.10 26.77 -10.92
CA ILE A 6 -15.04 27.37 -11.74
C ILE A 6 -13.85 27.77 -10.87
N LEU A 7 -14.09 28.35 -9.68
CA LEU A 7 -13.01 28.73 -8.74
C LEU A 7 -12.26 27.49 -8.23
N LEU A 8 -12.96 26.38 -7.97
CA LEU A 8 -12.38 25.12 -7.52
C LEU A 8 -11.50 24.48 -8.62
N VAL A 9 -11.94 24.53 -9.88
CA VAL A 9 -11.19 24.03 -11.04
C VAL A 9 -9.96 24.91 -11.31
N LEU A 10 -10.05 26.22 -11.16
CA LEU A 10 -8.92 27.14 -11.31
C LEU A 10 -7.89 26.93 -10.20
N ALA A 11 -8.33 26.79 -8.95
CA ALA A 11 -7.45 26.51 -7.81
C ALA A 11 -6.69 25.18 -8.00
N SER A 12 -7.38 24.10 -8.42
CA SER A 12 -6.73 22.81 -8.67
C SER A 12 -5.69 22.86 -9.79
N ASN A 13 -5.89 23.67 -10.83
CA ASN A 13 -4.91 23.84 -11.91
C ASN A 13 -3.65 24.60 -11.44
N ILE A 14 -3.80 25.59 -10.56
CA ILE A 14 -2.65 26.34 -10.00
C ILE A 14 -1.80 25.43 -9.12
N TYR A 15 -2.41 24.61 -8.26
CA TYR A 15 -1.69 23.65 -7.42
C TYR A 15 -0.97 22.58 -8.25
N ALA A 16 -1.62 22.06 -9.30
CA ALA A 16 -1.01 21.07 -10.18
C ALA A 16 0.20 21.63 -10.96
N GLN A 17 0.11 22.86 -11.44
CA GLN A 17 1.22 23.52 -12.13
C GLN A 17 2.41 23.76 -11.19
N SER A 18 2.16 24.24 -9.97
CA SER A 18 3.19 24.47 -8.94
C SER A 18 3.89 23.16 -8.55
N ALA A 19 3.12 22.07 -8.37
CA ALA A 19 3.69 20.76 -8.03
C ALA A 19 4.57 20.20 -9.16
N SER A 20 4.17 20.40 -10.43
CA SER A 20 4.97 19.99 -11.59
C SER A 20 6.30 20.77 -11.70
N ASP A 21 6.27 22.06 -11.43
CA ASP A 21 7.48 22.90 -11.47
C ASP A 21 8.45 22.54 -10.33
N LEU A 22 7.92 22.29 -9.12
CA LEU A 22 8.69 21.79 -7.99
C LEU A 22 9.31 20.42 -8.28
N PHE A 23 8.52 19.49 -8.88
CA PHE A 23 9.00 18.16 -9.24
C PHE A 23 10.16 18.22 -10.23
N ASN A 24 10.04 19.03 -11.29
CA ASN A 24 11.10 19.22 -12.27
C ASN A 24 12.35 19.86 -11.66
N SER A 25 12.17 20.79 -10.73
CA SER A 25 13.28 21.43 -10.00
C SER A 25 13.98 20.42 -9.08
N ALA A 26 13.22 19.59 -8.38
CA ALA A 26 13.75 18.53 -7.55
C ALA A 26 14.56 17.51 -8.35
N LEU A 27 14.09 17.10 -9.54
CA LEU A 27 14.83 16.20 -10.43
C LEU A 27 16.15 16.82 -10.90
N LYS A 28 16.16 18.11 -11.27
CA LYS A 28 17.40 18.82 -11.65
C LYS A 28 18.41 18.86 -10.51
N SER A 29 17.96 19.13 -9.29
CA SER A 29 18.82 19.09 -8.10
C SER A 29 19.36 17.67 -7.83
N TYR A 30 18.54 16.63 -8.05
CA TYR A 30 18.97 15.24 -7.95
C TYR A 30 20.08 14.90 -8.97
N GLU A 31 19.91 15.31 -10.24
CA GLU A 31 20.88 15.14 -11.31
C GLU A 31 22.19 15.90 -11.01
N ALA A 32 22.10 17.06 -10.40
CA ALA A 32 23.23 17.85 -9.91
C ALA A 32 23.91 17.24 -8.66
N LYS A 33 23.39 16.10 -8.13
CA LYS A 33 23.81 15.43 -6.90
C LYS A 33 23.58 16.26 -5.62
N GLU A 34 22.73 17.26 -5.69
CA GLU A 34 22.28 18.08 -4.55
C GLU A 34 21.10 17.40 -3.86
N TYR A 35 21.35 16.17 -3.34
CA TYR A 35 20.29 15.28 -2.84
C TYR A 35 19.48 15.87 -1.69
N THR A 36 20.11 16.69 -0.84
CA THR A 36 19.43 17.36 0.26
C THR A 36 18.43 18.41 -0.25
N LEU A 37 18.84 19.25 -1.20
CA LEU A 37 17.97 20.25 -1.82
C LEU A 37 16.83 19.57 -2.58
N SER A 38 17.13 18.52 -3.35
CA SER A 38 16.14 17.72 -4.04
C SER A 38 15.09 17.16 -3.07
N LEU A 39 15.53 16.64 -1.91
CA LEU A 39 14.64 16.11 -0.88
C LEU A 39 13.75 17.19 -0.26
N GLU A 40 14.26 18.38 -0.03
CA GLU A 40 13.47 19.52 0.47
C GLU A 40 12.34 19.87 -0.50
N LEU A 41 12.65 19.98 -1.79
CA LEU A 41 11.65 20.25 -2.83
C LEU A 41 10.58 19.15 -2.94
N PHE A 42 10.98 17.87 -2.84
CA PHE A 42 10.01 16.77 -2.80
C PHE A 42 9.14 16.79 -1.54
N LYS A 43 9.66 17.21 -0.39
CA LYS A 43 8.87 17.40 0.84
C LYS A 43 7.84 18.52 0.72
N GLU A 44 8.15 19.58 -0.02
CA GLU A 44 7.17 20.62 -0.33
C GLU A 44 6.00 20.04 -1.14
N ILE A 45 6.28 19.11 -2.09
CA ILE A 45 5.23 18.43 -2.84
C ILE A 45 4.45 17.47 -1.93
N GLU A 46 5.12 16.73 -1.05
CA GLU A 46 4.47 15.82 -0.09
C GLU A 46 3.51 16.55 0.85
N ALA A 47 3.79 17.81 1.19
CA ALA A 47 2.92 18.66 2.01
C ALA A 47 1.63 19.08 1.29
N LEU A 48 1.57 18.95 -0.04
CA LEU A 48 0.35 19.15 -0.81
C LEU A 48 -0.57 17.92 -0.68
N PRO A 49 -1.89 18.08 -0.83
CA PRO A 49 -2.82 16.94 -0.79
C PRO A 49 -2.74 16.10 -2.08
N LEU A 50 -1.53 15.74 -2.49
CA LEU A 50 -1.22 15.00 -3.70
C LEU A 50 -0.36 13.78 -3.35
N TYR A 51 -0.90 12.58 -3.60
CA TYR A 51 -0.19 11.34 -3.38
C TYR A 51 0.35 10.82 -4.72
N SER A 52 1.66 10.76 -4.88
CA SER A 52 2.32 10.27 -6.10
C SER A 52 3.38 9.22 -5.76
N SER A 53 3.32 8.09 -6.45
CA SER A 53 4.36 7.06 -6.38
C SER A 53 5.71 7.60 -6.78
N ASP A 54 5.76 8.44 -7.83
CA ASP A 54 7.00 9.00 -8.35
C ASP A 54 7.68 9.94 -7.36
N VAL A 55 6.88 10.74 -6.61
CA VAL A 55 7.41 11.61 -5.56
C VAL A 55 8.05 10.76 -4.47
N TYR A 56 7.33 9.76 -3.95
CA TYR A 56 7.86 8.88 -2.91
C TYR A 56 9.07 8.08 -3.38
N TYR A 57 9.08 7.60 -4.61
CA TYR A 57 10.23 6.92 -5.21
C TYR A 57 11.48 7.82 -5.23
N ASN A 58 11.34 9.06 -5.69
CA ASN A 58 12.46 9.99 -5.76
C ASN A 58 12.91 10.46 -4.38
N MET A 59 12.01 10.64 -3.42
CA MET A 59 12.36 10.89 -2.02
C MET A 59 13.17 9.73 -1.44
N ALA A 60 12.75 8.49 -1.70
CA ALA A 60 13.48 7.29 -1.28
C ALA A 60 14.90 7.25 -1.87
N ASN A 61 15.04 7.59 -3.16
CA ASN A 61 16.34 7.70 -3.82
C ASN A 61 17.23 8.77 -3.14
N CYS A 62 16.68 9.94 -2.81
CA CYS A 62 17.41 10.99 -2.09
C CYS A 62 17.84 10.52 -0.70
N TYR A 63 16.97 9.86 0.07
CA TYR A 63 17.32 9.30 1.37
C TYR A 63 18.41 8.22 1.26
N TYR A 64 18.34 7.37 0.25
CA TYR A 64 19.38 6.38 0.00
C TYR A 64 20.74 7.03 -0.31
N LYS A 65 20.77 8.06 -1.17
CA LYS A 65 21.98 8.82 -1.52
C LYS A 65 22.57 9.59 -0.34
N THR A 66 21.76 9.95 0.64
CA THR A 66 22.16 10.61 1.89
C THR A 66 22.37 9.62 3.05
N HIS A 67 22.48 8.31 2.76
CA HIS A 67 22.75 7.23 3.73
C HIS A 67 21.69 7.04 4.82
N GLN A 68 20.46 7.51 4.63
CA GLN A 68 19.32 7.34 5.55
C GLN A 68 18.50 6.11 5.13
N LYS A 69 19.02 4.90 5.36
CA LYS A 69 18.45 3.64 4.82
C LYS A 69 17.03 3.37 5.30
N SER A 70 16.74 3.59 6.58
CA SER A 70 15.41 3.37 7.16
C SER A 70 14.34 4.23 6.48
N LYS A 71 14.65 5.52 6.26
CA LYS A 71 13.76 6.41 5.52
C LYS A 71 13.64 6.05 4.05
N ALA A 72 14.73 5.62 3.40
CA ALA A 72 14.68 5.15 2.03
C ALA A 72 13.70 3.97 1.88
N ILE A 73 13.77 2.98 2.79
CA ILE A 73 12.85 1.84 2.81
C ILE A 73 11.41 2.29 3.03
N LEU A 74 11.17 3.18 4.01
CA LEU A 74 9.84 3.72 4.28
C LEU A 74 9.21 4.34 3.03
N TYR A 75 9.96 5.20 2.33
CA TYR A 75 9.45 5.91 1.17
C TYR A 75 9.32 5.02 -0.07
N TYR A 76 10.18 4.00 -0.26
CA TYR A 76 9.96 2.97 -1.28
C TYR A 76 8.69 2.15 -0.99
N GLU A 77 8.43 1.79 0.25
CA GLU A 77 7.19 1.09 0.63
C GLU A 77 5.95 1.98 0.42
N LYS A 78 6.02 3.28 0.75
CA LYS A 78 4.96 4.25 0.42
C LYS A 78 4.71 4.33 -1.09
N ALA A 79 5.75 4.32 -1.91
CA ALA A 79 5.63 4.28 -3.37
C ALA A 79 4.93 2.99 -3.84
N LEU A 80 5.34 1.82 -3.33
CA LEU A 80 4.73 0.53 -3.65
C LEU A 80 3.28 0.41 -3.18
N LYS A 81 2.88 1.13 -2.14
CA LYS A 81 1.48 1.18 -1.70
C LYS A 81 0.57 1.83 -2.77
N LEU A 82 1.12 2.78 -3.55
CA LEU A 82 0.43 3.44 -4.67
C LEU A 82 0.61 2.69 -5.99
N ALA A 83 1.80 2.13 -6.24
CA ALA A 83 2.17 1.40 -7.45
C ALA A 83 2.82 0.03 -7.10
N PRO A 84 2.02 -1.00 -6.74
CA PRO A 84 2.54 -2.26 -6.18
C PRO A 84 3.42 -3.10 -7.11
N ASN A 85 3.36 -2.86 -8.42
CA ASN A 85 4.07 -3.62 -9.43
C ASN A 85 5.17 -2.81 -10.13
N ASP A 86 5.59 -1.68 -9.57
CA ASP A 86 6.66 -0.86 -10.11
C ASP A 86 8.00 -1.58 -9.92
N GLU A 87 8.59 -2.01 -11.04
CA GLU A 87 9.80 -2.82 -11.05
C GLU A 87 11.04 -2.04 -10.58
N ASP A 88 11.11 -0.73 -10.87
CA ASP A 88 12.21 0.12 -10.46
C ASP A 88 12.22 0.34 -8.95
N VAL A 89 11.03 0.59 -8.38
CA VAL A 89 10.86 0.71 -6.93
C VAL A 89 11.22 -0.59 -6.22
N LEU A 90 10.72 -1.73 -6.72
CA LEU A 90 11.00 -3.06 -6.17
C LEU A 90 12.49 -3.39 -6.22
N PHE A 91 13.17 -3.07 -7.32
CA PHE A 91 14.59 -3.29 -7.48
C PHE A 91 15.42 -2.46 -6.49
N ASN A 92 15.13 -1.15 -6.41
CA ASN A 92 15.86 -0.24 -5.52
C ASN A 92 15.62 -0.57 -4.04
N LEU A 93 14.38 -0.87 -3.66
CA LEU A 93 14.06 -1.34 -2.30
C LEU A 93 14.89 -2.56 -1.94
N LYS A 94 14.94 -3.55 -2.83
CA LYS A 94 15.74 -4.76 -2.59
C LYS A 94 17.23 -4.45 -2.42
N LEU A 95 17.80 -3.51 -3.19
CA LEU A 95 19.20 -3.09 -3.03
C LEU A 95 19.46 -2.50 -1.64
N VAL A 96 18.52 -1.72 -1.09
CA VAL A 96 18.67 -1.17 0.26
C VAL A 96 18.52 -2.26 1.30
N GLU A 97 17.54 -3.16 1.16
CA GLU A 97 17.31 -4.29 2.07
C GLU A 97 18.52 -5.22 2.20
N LEU A 98 19.27 -5.44 1.11
CA LEU A 98 20.50 -6.24 1.14
C LEU A 98 21.60 -5.65 2.04
N GLN A 99 21.52 -4.35 2.34
CA GLN A 99 22.49 -3.63 3.18
C GLN A 99 22.06 -3.54 4.66
N LEU A 100 20.89 -4.08 5.01
CA LEU A 100 20.42 -4.12 6.39
C LEU A 100 21.19 -5.13 7.23
N VAL A 101 21.26 -4.85 8.52
CA VAL A 101 21.85 -5.75 9.53
C VAL A 101 20.96 -6.97 9.71
N ASP A 102 19.66 -6.75 9.87
CA ASP A 102 18.70 -7.83 10.12
C ASP A 102 18.30 -8.50 8.81
N LYS A 103 18.66 -9.77 8.69
CA LYS A 103 18.28 -10.63 7.56
C LYS A 103 17.20 -11.61 8.01
N ILE A 104 15.97 -11.12 8.12
CA ILE A 104 14.85 -11.92 8.59
C ILE A 104 14.35 -12.83 7.47
N ALA A 105 14.43 -14.15 7.68
CA ALA A 105 13.93 -15.12 6.74
C ALA A 105 12.41 -15.04 6.66
N GLN A 106 11.88 -14.92 5.44
CA GLN A 106 10.44 -15.00 5.24
C GLN A 106 9.97 -16.44 5.36
N ILE A 107 8.90 -16.69 6.11
CA ILE A 107 8.24 -17.99 6.13
C ILE A 107 7.76 -18.31 4.70
N PRO A 108 8.17 -19.46 4.12
CA PRO A 108 7.76 -19.83 2.78
C PRO A 108 6.23 -19.87 2.68
N GLN A 109 5.65 -19.06 1.82
CA GLN A 109 4.22 -19.07 1.58
C GLN A 109 3.84 -20.18 0.62
N PRO A 110 2.75 -20.93 0.84
CA PRO A 110 2.26 -21.94 -0.09
C PRO A 110 2.05 -21.32 -1.48
N PHE A 111 2.32 -22.08 -2.55
CA PHE A 111 2.27 -21.57 -3.93
C PHE A 111 0.92 -20.96 -4.31
N TYR A 112 -0.20 -21.52 -3.82
CA TYR A 112 -1.54 -21.00 -4.08
C TYR A 112 -1.78 -19.61 -3.44
N PHE A 113 -1.08 -19.30 -2.36
CA PHE A 113 -1.20 -18.01 -1.70
C PHE A 113 -0.69 -16.86 -2.59
N LYS A 114 0.39 -17.10 -3.34
CA LYS A 114 0.90 -16.14 -4.33
C LYS A 114 -0.13 -15.81 -5.40
N TRP A 115 -0.94 -16.79 -5.82
CA TRP A 115 -2.01 -16.60 -6.80
C TRP A 115 -3.15 -15.75 -6.23
N ILE A 116 -3.51 -15.99 -4.95
CA ILE A 116 -4.55 -15.20 -4.25
C ILE A 116 -4.09 -13.74 -4.13
N VAL A 117 -2.84 -13.51 -3.69
CA VAL A 117 -2.27 -12.16 -3.58
C VAL A 117 -2.21 -11.47 -4.95
N LYS A 118 -1.76 -12.18 -5.99
CA LYS A 118 -1.75 -11.64 -7.37
C LYS A 118 -3.16 -11.28 -7.83
N ALA A 119 -4.15 -12.14 -7.59
CA ALA A 119 -5.54 -11.87 -7.93
C ALA A 119 -6.09 -10.66 -7.13
N LYS A 120 -5.78 -10.57 -5.83
CA LYS A 120 -6.15 -9.45 -4.98
C LYS A 120 -5.65 -8.10 -5.55
N ASN A 121 -4.41 -8.08 -6.04
CA ASN A 121 -3.75 -6.88 -6.54
C ASN A 121 -4.13 -6.49 -7.98
N LEU A 122 -5.00 -7.28 -8.67
CA LEU A 122 -5.51 -6.94 -10.01
C LEU A 122 -6.40 -5.69 -10.00
N LEU A 123 -7.15 -5.49 -8.93
CA LEU A 123 -8.03 -4.34 -8.76
C LEU A 123 -7.92 -3.81 -7.31
N SER A 124 -8.17 -2.51 -7.14
CA SER A 124 -8.34 -1.92 -5.82
C SER A 124 -9.61 -2.45 -5.13
N VAL A 125 -9.76 -2.21 -3.83
CA VAL A 125 -10.98 -2.54 -3.07
C VAL A 125 -12.22 -1.99 -3.77
N ASP A 126 -12.13 -0.71 -4.20
CA ASP A 126 -13.22 -0.06 -4.93
C ASP A 126 -13.46 -0.69 -6.31
N GLY A 127 -12.40 -1.08 -7.00
CA GLY A 127 -12.47 -1.77 -8.28
C GLY A 127 -13.22 -3.10 -8.16
N TRP A 128 -12.87 -3.91 -7.16
CA TRP A 128 -13.56 -5.17 -6.87
C TRP A 128 -15.03 -4.95 -6.47
N SER A 129 -15.32 -3.94 -5.65
CA SER A 129 -16.68 -3.58 -5.22
C SER A 129 -17.54 -3.15 -6.41
N LYS A 130 -17.03 -2.27 -7.26
CA LYS A 130 -17.73 -1.81 -8.48
C LYS A 130 -18.00 -2.97 -9.44
N THR A 131 -17.03 -3.87 -9.62
CA THR A 131 -17.20 -5.06 -10.46
C THR A 131 -18.28 -5.98 -9.89
N GLY A 132 -18.29 -6.20 -8.58
CA GLY A 132 -19.33 -6.99 -7.92
C GLY A 132 -20.71 -6.40 -8.12
N LEU A 133 -20.89 -5.09 -7.88
CA LEU A 133 -22.15 -4.39 -8.06
C LEU A 133 -22.64 -4.42 -9.53
N PHE A 134 -21.72 -4.30 -10.49
CA PHE A 134 -22.04 -4.41 -11.91
C PHE A 134 -22.63 -5.79 -12.26
N PHE A 135 -22.03 -6.87 -11.75
CA PHE A 135 -22.55 -8.21 -11.99
C PHE A 135 -23.86 -8.49 -11.26
N VAL A 136 -24.08 -7.92 -10.07
CA VAL A 136 -25.38 -7.94 -9.38
C VAL A 136 -26.44 -7.24 -10.22
N PHE A 137 -26.13 -6.10 -10.82
CA PHE A 137 -27.06 -5.38 -11.70
C PHE A 137 -27.43 -6.20 -12.94
N ILE A 138 -26.42 -6.78 -13.63
CA ILE A 138 -26.68 -7.65 -14.79
C ILE A 138 -27.51 -8.87 -14.38
N PHE A 139 -27.19 -9.49 -13.24
CA PHE A 139 -27.93 -10.62 -12.69
C PHE A 139 -29.42 -10.27 -12.51
N SER A 140 -29.71 -9.10 -11.96
CA SER A 140 -31.08 -8.64 -11.75
C SER A 140 -31.86 -8.48 -13.06
N ILE A 141 -31.20 -7.93 -14.10
CA ILE A 141 -31.79 -7.81 -15.44
C ILE A 141 -32.07 -9.20 -16.03
N LEU A 142 -31.09 -10.09 -16.01
CA LEU A 142 -31.24 -11.45 -16.54
C LEU A 142 -32.34 -12.23 -15.79
N LEU A 143 -32.51 -11.97 -14.50
CA LEU A 143 -33.55 -12.59 -13.66
C LEU A 143 -34.95 -12.17 -14.13
N ILE A 144 -35.15 -10.88 -14.43
CA ILE A 144 -36.40 -10.36 -14.99
C ILE A 144 -36.72 -11.08 -16.32
N PHE A 145 -35.73 -11.16 -17.23
CA PHE A 145 -35.91 -11.86 -18.51
C PHE A 145 -36.17 -13.35 -18.34
N PHE A 146 -35.57 -13.99 -17.35
CA PHE A 146 -35.81 -15.41 -17.04
C PHE A 146 -37.27 -15.65 -16.64
N PHE A 147 -37.86 -14.80 -15.83
CA PHE A 147 -39.26 -14.96 -15.40
C PHE A 147 -40.27 -14.57 -16.48
N THR A 148 -39.92 -13.60 -17.33
CA THR A 148 -40.85 -13.15 -18.40
C THR A 148 -40.80 -14.03 -19.67
N SER A 149 -39.72 -14.80 -19.90
CA SER A 149 -39.60 -15.67 -21.07
C SER A 149 -40.44 -16.94 -20.87
N ASN A 150 -41.12 -17.37 -21.97
CA ASN A 150 -41.85 -18.65 -22.00
C ASN A 150 -41.09 -19.75 -22.78
N ASP A 151 -40.03 -19.41 -23.52
CA ASP A 151 -39.24 -20.38 -24.29
C ASP A 151 -38.22 -21.09 -23.41
N TYR A 152 -38.30 -22.42 -23.38
CA TYR A 152 -37.38 -23.28 -22.61
C TYR A 152 -35.90 -23.11 -23.06
N LYS A 153 -35.63 -22.97 -24.36
CA LYS A 153 -34.27 -22.77 -24.86
C LYS A 153 -33.68 -21.46 -24.40
N VAL A 154 -34.50 -20.41 -24.35
CA VAL A 154 -34.10 -19.09 -23.83
C VAL A 154 -33.85 -19.16 -22.31
N LYS A 155 -34.78 -19.79 -21.55
CA LYS A 155 -34.60 -19.99 -20.11
C LYS A 155 -33.31 -20.73 -19.79
N LYS A 156 -32.97 -21.80 -20.54
CA LYS A 156 -31.72 -22.55 -20.32
C LYS A 156 -30.48 -21.67 -20.52
N ARG A 157 -30.45 -20.79 -21.54
CA ARG A 157 -29.34 -19.85 -21.77
C ARG A 157 -29.27 -18.78 -20.68
N LEU A 158 -30.43 -18.22 -20.28
CA LEU A 158 -30.52 -17.25 -19.21
C LEU A 158 -30.06 -17.83 -17.88
N PHE A 159 -30.41 -19.07 -17.57
CA PHE A 159 -29.95 -19.75 -16.36
C PHE A 159 -28.43 -19.90 -16.31
N LEU A 160 -27.79 -20.24 -17.46
CA LEU A 160 -26.33 -20.27 -17.54
C LEU A 160 -25.71 -18.89 -17.31
N GLY A 161 -26.29 -17.84 -17.92
CA GLY A 161 -25.86 -16.44 -17.70
C GLY A 161 -26.02 -15.99 -16.25
N LEU A 162 -27.16 -16.31 -15.61
CA LEU A 162 -27.42 -16.04 -14.20
C LEU A 162 -26.38 -16.72 -13.29
N SER A 163 -26.10 -18.01 -13.54
CA SER A 163 -25.10 -18.75 -12.76
C SER A 163 -23.72 -18.14 -12.87
N LEU A 164 -23.31 -17.74 -14.08
CA LEU A 164 -22.02 -17.09 -14.32
C LEU A 164 -21.92 -15.73 -13.63
N CYS A 165 -22.95 -14.87 -13.77
CA CYS A 165 -23.01 -13.57 -13.10
C CYS A 165 -22.97 -13.70 -11.59
N PHE A 166 -23.69 -14.67 -11.03
CA PHE A 166 -23.69 -14.96 -9.61
C PHE A 166 -22.29 -15.33 -9.09
N ILE A 167 -21.62 -16.28 -9.77
CA ILE A 167 -20.27 -16.70 -9.39
C ILE A 167 -19.27 -15.55 -9.45
N ILE A 168 -19.29 -14.75 -10.53
CA ILE A 168 -18.38 -13.61 -10.69
C ILE A 168 -18.70 -12.52 -9.65
N GLY A 169 -19.98 -12.22 -9.42
CA GLY A 169 -20.42 -11.24 -8.44
C GLY A 169 -19.98 -11.60 -7.01
N VAL A 170 -20.25 -12.84 -6.59
CA VAL A 170 -19.86 -13.35 -5.27
C VAL A 170 -18.32 -13.32 -5.13
N LYS A 171 -17.58 -13.80 -6.14
CA LYS A 171 -16.12 -13.79 -6.12
C LYS A 171 -15.57 -12.36 -6.01
N SER A 172 -16.13 -11.40 -6.75
CA SER A 172 -15.69 -10.01 -6.71
C SER A 172 -15.94 -9.37 -5.35
N LEU A 173 -17.12 -9.57 -4.77
CA LEU A 173 -17.45 -9.05 -3.43
C LEU A 173 -16.61 -9.72 -2.34
N SER A 174 -16.38 -11.02 -2.44
CA SER A 174 -15.49 -11.74 -1.51
C SER A 174 -14.06 -11.21 -1.61
N MET A 175 -13.56 -10.87 -2.81
CA MET A 175 -12.24 -10.33 -3.00
C MET A 175 -12.14 -8.88 -2.47
N ALA A 176 -13.19 -8.06 -2.63
CA ALA A 176 -13.30 -6.74 -2.03
C ALA A 176 -13.21 -6.82 -0.50
N TYR A 177 -14.00 -7.72 0.11
CA TYR A 177 -13.99 -7.95 1.56
C TYR A 177 -12.62 -8.43 2.04
N TYR A 178 -12.04 -9.42 1.39
CA TYR A 178 -10.70 -9.93 1.73
C TYR A 178 -9.64 -8.84 1.61
N SER A 179 -9.68 -8.03 0.54
CA SER A 179 -8.75 -6.93 0.34
C SER A 179 -8.91 -5.82 1.38
N SER A 180 -10.13 -5.57 1.85
CA SER A 180 -10.41 -4.60 2.91
C SER A 180 -9.98 -5.11 4.30
N SER A 181 -10.29 -6.36 4.62
CA SER A 181 -10.01 -6.96 5.94
C SER A 181 -8.53 -7.31 6.15
N THR A 182 -7.76 -7.48 5.07
CA THR A 182 -6.31 -7.76 5.13
C THR A 182 -5.44 -6.51 4.95
N LYS A 183 -5.95 -5.33 5.31
CA LYS A 183 -5.09 -4.14 5.42
C LYS A 183 -4.17 -4.32 6.62
N GLU A 184 -3.00 -4.88 6.35
CA GLU A 184 -1.93 -4.96 7.32
C GLU A 184 -1.30 -3.58 7.49
N THR A 185 -1.28 -3.08 8.72
CA THR A 185 -0.49 -1.89 9.06
C THR A 185 0.95 -2.34 9.20
N ARG A 186 1.83 -1.83 8.35
CA ARG A 186 3.26 -2.10 8.39
C ARG A 186 3.99 -0.86 8.83
N ALA A 187 5.14 -1.06 9.46
CA ALA A 187 6.01 0.02 9.91
C ALA A 187 7.47 -0.32 9.61
N VAL A 188 8.29 0.70 9.59
CA VAL A 188 9.75 0.60 9.47
C VAL A 188 10.39 1.10 10.75
N LEU A 189 11.39 0.37 11.23
CA LEU A 189 12.17 0.77 12.40
C LEU A 189 13.11 1.93 12.03
N MET A 190 13.04 3.03 12.81
CA MET A 190 13.80 4.26 12.52
C MET A 190 15.05 4.42 13.37
N GLN A 191 15.10 3.78 14.53
CA GLN A 191 16.23 3.86 15.44
C GLN A 191 17.30 2.81 15.14
N PRO A 192 18.58 3.10 15.39
CA PRO A 192 19.67 2.16 15.13
C PRO A 192 19.49 0.81 15.83
N ASN A 193 18.97 0.82 17.06
CA ASN A 193 18.68 -0.38 17.85
C ASN A 193 17.35 -0.22 18.57
N ALA A 194 16.51 -1.26 18.54
CA ALA A 194 15.30 -1.35 19.34
C ALA A 194 15.25 -2.70 20.06
N TYR A 195 15.08 -2.64 21.38
CA TYR A 195 14.90 -3.82 22.22
C TYR A 195 13.45 -4.24 22.19
N ILE A 196 13.21 -5.45 21.72
CA ILE A 196 11.86 -6.01 21.64
C ILE A 196 11.55 -6.75 22.94
N LYS A 197 10.50 -6.29 23.60
CA LYS A 197 10.08 -6.73 24.94
C LYS A 197 9.02 -7.82 24.88
N SER A 198 8.95 -8.64 25.96
CA SER A 198 7.90 -9.65 26.13
C SER A 198 6.53 -9.07 26.47
N ALA A 199 6.49 -7.87 27.10
CA ALA A 199 5.28 -7.15 27.50
C ALA A 199 5.48 -5.64 27.33
N PRO A 200 4.39 -4.82 27.29
CA PRO A 200 4.46 -3.38 27.10
C PRO A 200 4.94 -2.66 28.38
N SER A 201 6.17 -2.88 28.75
CA SER A 201 6.83 -2.30 29.95
C SER A 201 8.34 -2.29 29.79
N LEU A 202 8.98 -1.22 30.28
CA LEU A 202 10.44 -1.11 30.31
C LEU A 202 11.12 -2.18 31.19
N GLN A 203 10.41 -2.68 32.21
CA GLN A 203 10.92 -3.70 33.11
C GLN A 203 10.74 -5.13 32.59
N SER A 204 10.03 -5.31 31.50
CA SER A 204 9.84 -6.65 30.91
C SER A 204 11.11 -7.17 30.24
N GLU A 205 11.18 -8.48 30.10
CA GLU A 205 12.32 -9.18 29.51
C GLU A 205 12.53 -8.78 28.03
N ASP A 206 13.81 -8.62 27.65
CA ASP A 206 14.21 -8.41 26.27
C ASP A 206 14.21 -9.75 25.52
N LEU A 207 13.41 -9.85 24.49
CA LEU A 207 13.33 -11.05 23.66
C LEU A 207 14.43 -11.10 22.59
N PHE A 208 14.61 -9.98 21.90
CA PHE A 208 15.63 -9.81 20.84
C PHE A 208 15.82 -8.32 20.54
N ILE A 209 16.81 -8.01 19.71
CA ILE A 209 17.14 -6.65 19.26
C ILE A 209 16.88 -6.58 17.76
N LEU A 210 16.31 -5.47 17.32
CA LEU A 210 16.15 -5.12 15.89
C LEU A 210 16.93 -3.85 15.57
N HIS A 211 17.33 -3.75 14.29
CA HIS A 211 18.08 -2.61 13.79
C HIS A 211 17.25 -1.78 12.81
N GLU A 212 17.72 -0.55 12.53
CA GLU A 212 17.08 0.39 11.62
C GLU A 212 16.79 -0.23 10.23
N GLY A 213 15.66 0.16 9.65
CA GLY A 213 15.23 -0.30 8.34
C GLY A 213 14.46 -1.62 8.35
N THR A 214 14.43 -2.32 9.49
CA THR A 214 13.66 -3.56 9.62
C THR A 214 12.17 -3.28 9.50
N LYS A 215 11.50 -4.02 8.60
CA LYS A 215 10.03 -3.93 8.41
C LYS A 215 9.31 -4.84 9.38
N VAL A 216 8.26 -4.32 9.99
CA VAL A 216 7.44 -5.03 10.98
C VAL A 216 5.97 -4.90 10.63
N LEU A 217 5.17 -5.90 11.00
CA LEU A 217 3.73 -5.84 10.98
C LEU A 217 3.23 -5.36 12.33
N VAL A 218 2.44 -4.30 12.36
CA VAL A 218 1.78 -3.79 13.55
C VAL A 218 0.55 -4.63 13.83
N LEU A 219 0.47 -5.23 15.03
CA LEU A 219 -0.65 -6.07 15.45
C LEU A 219 -1.61 -5.31 16.36
N GLU A 220 -1.06 -4.54 17.32
CA GLU A 220 -1.81 -3.90 18.39
C GLU A 220 -1.03 -2.69 18.91
N GLU A 221 -1.72 -1.66 19.33
CA GLU A 221 -1.14 -0.50 20.01
C GLU A 221 -1.73 -0.41 21.41
N PHE A 222 -0.87 -0.19 22.40
CA PHE A 222 -1.27 -0.04 23.79
C PHE A 222 -0.43 1.06 24.45
N ASN A 223 -1.04 2.20 24.73
CA ASN A 223 -0.38 3.42 25.20
C ASN A 223 0.81 3.77 24.28
N ASP A 224 2.02 3.90 24.83
CA ASP A 224 3.24 4.22 24.09
C ASP A 224 3.94 2.98 23.51
N TRP A 225 3.29 1.83 23.51
CA TRP A 225 3.83 0.55 23.05
C TRP A 225 3.08 0.02 21.84
N THR A 226 3.83 -0.56 20.91
CA THR A 226 3.29 -1.25 19.74
C THR A 226 3.72 -2.71 19.73
N LYS A 227 2.75 -3.60 19.63
CA LYS A 227 2.99 -5.03 19.41
C LYS A 227 3.25 -5.28 17.93
N ILE A 228 4.37 -5.91 17.67
CA ILE A 228 4.81 -6.16 16.30
C ILE A 228 4.97 -7.67 16.03
N LYS A 229 4.93 -7.98 14.73
CA LYS A 229 5.28 -9.31 14.23
C LYS A 229 6.27 -9.19 13.08
N LEU A 230 7.29 -10.03 13.11
CA LEU A 230 8.31 -10.16 12.06
C LEU A 230 7.88 -11.12 10.95
N SER A 231 8.60 -11.08 9.83
CA SER A 231 8.35 -11.98 8.69
C SER A 231 8.62 -13.46 8.99
N ASP A 232 9.43 -13.77 10.01
CA ASP A 232 9.69 -15.12 10.52
C ASP A 232 8.66 -15.59 11.56
N GLY A 233 7.71 -14.71 11.93
CA GLY A 233 6.64 -15.01 12.87
C GLY A 233 6.92 -14.62 14.32
N MET A 234 8.12 -14.16 14.67
CA MET A 234 8.41 -13.65 16.01
C MET A 234 7.54 -12.44 16.36
N ILE A 235 7.10 -12.37 17.61
CA ILE A 235 6.19 -11.33 18.13
C ILE A 235 6.80 -10.74 19.39
N GLY A 236 6.62 -9.43 19.59
CA GLY A 236 7.01 -8.75 20.80
C GLY A 236 6.53 -7.31 20.80
N TRP A 237 6.92 -6.55 21.83
CA TRP A 237 6.52 -5.17 22.04
C TRP A 237 7.73 -4.23 21.91
N LEU A 238 7.50 -3.07 21.32
CA LEU A 238 8.46 -1.98 21.24
C LEU A 238 7.76 -0.65 21.51
N GLU A 239 8.54 0.38 21.82
CA GLU A 239 8.02 1.73 21.97
C GLU A 239 7.55 2.28 20.61
N THR A 240 6.36 2.85 20.56
CA THR A 240 5.74 3.36 19.31
C THR A 240 6.61 4.41 18.63
N GLN A 241 7.34 5.22 19.38
CA GLN A 241 8.19 6.30 18.84
C GLN A 241 9.40 5.81 18.01
N VAL A 242 9.75 4.51 18.06
CA VAL A 242 10.91 3.96 17.35
C VAL A 242 10.57 3.47 15.94
N ILE A 243 9.30 3.47 15.58
CA ILE A 243 8.81 3.04 14.26
C ILE A 243 8.05 4.16 13.55
N GLU A 244 8.00 4.07 12.23
CA GLU A 244 7.17 4.94 11.38
C GLU A 244 6.28 4.07 10.48
N ILE A 245 4.98 4.41 10.45
CA ILE A 245 3.97 3.66 9.68
C ILE A 245 4.11 3.95 8.18
N ILE A 246 3.97 2.91 7.36
CA ILE A 246 4.00 2.95 5.90
C ILE A 246 2.66 3.44 5.35
#